data_d533e5a1809a99251c05b176eb8bbeea
#
_entry.id   d533e5a1809a99251c05b176eb8bbeea
#
_cell.length_a   1.000
_cell.length_b   1.000
_cell.length_c   1.000
_cell.angle_alpha   90.00
_cell.angle_beta   90.00
_cell.angle_gamma   90.00
#
_symmetry.space_group_name_H-M   'P 1'
#
loop_
_entity.id
_entity.type
_entity.pdbx_description
1 polymer ?
#
loop_
_entity_poly.entity_id
_entity_poly.type
_entity_poly.pdbx_seq_one_letter_code
_entity_poly.pdbx_strand_id
1 'polypeptide(L)'
;MRLHFLRKFIWVLFISIGGWLSAQYTIPKKPKVLYPVYDEAGLLSLKEKELLNQKLIKFEDSTSTEIEVVIIPSTKGEDINFLATRFGQTWGIGKKGVDNGVVFLIATEDRQISIQQGRAVEKYLTASVAGQIIDYLIIPKFRQGKWYEGIDEGVNALMEATQGKFKPQEKEEGEVPAMAAVLIIVVFIVIMIILIKYGDKGGGGRGGGYNTFDDVIITRRGRSSFPGTFWGFPSSGGGGSGGGFGGFGGGGTFGGGGASGGW
;
A
#
# COMPACT_ATOMS: atom_id res chain seq x y z
N MET A 1 -53.97 0.26 -10.43
CA MET A 1 -53.04 -0.87 -10.65
C MET A 1 -51.57 -0.44 -10.74
N ARG A 2 -51.20 0.62 -11.47
CA ARG A 2 -49.81 1.09 -11.64
C ARG A 2 -49.13 1.60 -10.33
N LEU A 3 -49.87 2.23 -9.42
CA LEU A 3 -49.31 2.80 -8.20
C LEU A 3 -48.88 1.74 -7.19
N HIS A 4 -49.54 0.61 -7.10
CA HIS A 4 -49.16 -0.53 -6.24
C HIS A 4 -47.92 -1.26 -6.74
N PHE A 5 -47.73 -1.29 -8.07
CA PHE A 5 -46.53 -1.89 -8.69
C PHE A 5 -45.29 -1.03 -8.43
N LEU A 6 -45.43 0.30 -8.56
CA LEU A 6 -44.38 1.27 -8.30
C LEU A 6 -43.93 1.20 -6.82
N ARG A 7 -44.92 1.09 -5.88
CA ARG A 7 -44.63 0.99 -4.45
C ARG A 7 -43.90 -0.31 -4.08
N LYS A 8 -44.27 -1.43 -4.71
CA LYS A 8 -43.55 -2.69 -4.51
C LYS A 8 -42.12 -2.64 -5.11
N PHE A 9 -41.97 -2.02 -6.28
CA PHE A 9 -40.65 -1.87 -6.91
C PHE A 9 -39.71 -1.00 -6.09
N ILE A 10 -40.21 0.10 -5.50
CA ILE A 10 -39.43 0.97 -4.58
C ILE A 10 -39.00 0.19 -3.33
N TRP A 11 -39.88 -0.67 -2.77
CA TRP A 11 -39.53 -1.51 -1.62
C TRP A 11 -38.45 -2.56 -1.96
N VAL A 12 -38.52 -3.19 -3.12
CA VAL A 12 -37.49 -4.13 -3.59
C VAL A 12 -36.18 -3.43 -3.83
N LEU A 13 -36.21 -2.22 -4.42
CA LEU A 13 -35.01 -1.40 -4.63
C LEU A 13 -34.37 -1.00 -3.28
N PHE A 14 -35.18 -0.61 -2.29
CA PHE A 14 -34.71 -0.24 -0.96
C PHE A 14 -34.08 -1.43 -0.21
N ILE A 15 -34.63 -2.64 -0.36
CA ILE A 15 -34.09 -3.87 0.23
C ILE A 15 -32.79 -4.29 -0.47
N SER A 16 -32.67 -4.07 -1.79
CA SER A 16 -31.44 -4.39 -2.53
C SER A 16 -30.26 -3.45 -2.19
N ILE A 17 -30.53 -2.20 -1.82
CA ILE A 17 -29.52 -1.21 -1.42
C ILE A 17 -29.06 -1.44 0.04
N GLY A 18 -29.91 -2.00 0.90
CA GLY A 18 -29.59 -2.28 2.31
C GLY A 18 -28.56 -3.42 2.53
N GLY A 19 -28.27 -4.22 1.51
CA GLY A 19 -27.35 -5.37 1.62
C GLY A 19 -25.85 -5.04 1.53
N TRP A 20 -25.45 -3.82 1.31
CA TRP A 20 -24.06 -3.40 1.10
C TRP A 20 -23.42 -2.71 2.29
N LEU A 21 -23.98 -2.91 3.49
CA LEU A 21 -23.30 -2.52 4.72
C LEU A 21 -22.14 -3.49 4.95
N SER A 22 -20.97 -3.19 4.39
CA SER A 22 -19.72 -3.88 4.73
C SER A 22 -19.50 -3.70 6.22
N ALA A 23 -19.55 -4.80 6.97
CA ALA A 23 -19.25 -4.76 8.39
C ALA A 23 -17.76 -4.43 8.55
N GLN A 24 -17.44 -3.25 9.06
CA GLN A 24 -16.07 -2.84 9.36
C GLN A 24 -15.42 -3.83 10.33
N TYR A 25 -14.11 -4.05 10.18
CA TYR A 25 -13.37 -4.86 11.12
C TYR A 25 -13.30 -4.15 12.47
N THR A 26 -13.77 -4.81 13.51
CA THR A 26 -13.73 -4.27 14.87
C THR A 26 -12.43 -4.71 15.54
N ILE A 27 -11.50 -3.77 15.73
CA ILE A 27 -10.25 -4.06 16.44
C ILE A 27 -10.57 -4.46 17.87
N PRO A 28 -10.12 -5.64 18.34
CA PRO A 28 -10.36 -6.09 19.71
C PRO A 28 -9.69 -5.14 20.71
N LYS A 29 -10.21 -5.12 21.92
CA LYS A 29 -9.60 -4.34 23.01
C LYS A 29 -8.18 -4.85 23.24
N LYS A 30 -7.23 -3.92 23.48
CA LYS A 30 -5.85 -4.27 23.83
C LYS A 30 -5.86 -5.28 25.00
N PRO A 31 -5.19 -6.44 24.85
CA PRO A 31 -5.04 -7.39 25.94
C PRO A 31 -4.34 -6.76 27.16
N LYS A 32 -4.61 -7.26 28.35
CA LYS A 32 -3.93 -6.79 29.59
C LYS A 32 -2.41 -7.00 29.53
N VAL A 33 -1.98 -8.10 28.91
CA VAL A 33 -0.59 -8.37 28.55
C VAL A 33 -0.59 -8.50 27.03
N LEU A 34 0.01 -7.54 26.34
CA LEU A 34 0.18 -7.58 24.90
C LEU A 34 1.46 -8.36 24.60
N TYR A 35 1.29 -9.55 24.01
CA TYR A 35 2.39 -10.30 23.43
C TYR A 35 2.62 -9.81 21.99
N PRO A 36 3.87 -9.80 21.51
CA PRO A 36 4.20 -9.27 20.19
C PRO A 36 3.54 -10.00 19.00
N VAL A 37 2.93 -11.17 19.23
CA VAL A 37 2.23 -11.94 18.20
C VAL A 37 0.77 -12.15 18.59
N TYR A 38 -0.12 -11.46 17.93
CA TYR A 38 -1.57 -11.66 18.01
C TYR A 38 -2.04 -12.46 16.79
N ASP A 39 -2.48 -13.66 17.00
CA ASP A 39 -2.96 -14.57 15.94
C ASP A 39 -4.42 -14.96 16.21
N GLU A 40 -5.34 -14.27 15.53
CA GLU A 40 -6.77 -14.55 15.55
C GLU A 40 -7.15 -15.63 14.54
N ALA A 41 -6.40 -15.71 13.44
CA ALA A 41 -6.67 -16.68 12.38
C ALA A 41 -6.22 -18.10 12.74
N GLY A 42 -5.40 -18.28 13.79
CA GLY A 42 -4.85 -19.57 14.16
C GLY A 42 -3.87 -20.13 13.12
N LEU A 43 -3.15 -19.24 12.43
CA LEU A 43 -2.22 -19.60 11.37
C LEU A 43 -0.97 -20.30 11.90
N LEU A 44 -0.52 -19.90 13.10
CA LEU A 44 0.70 -20.39 13.73
C LEU A 44 0.40 -21.44 14.79
N SER A 45 1.25 -22.45 14.89
CA SER A 45 1.25 -23.35 16.03
C SER A 45 1.67 -22.62 17.32
N LEU A 46 1.28 -23.16 18.48
CA LEU A 46 1.65 -22.57 19.77
C LEU A 46 3.18 -22.42 19.93
N LYS A 47 3.95 -23.38 19.42
CA LYS A 47 5.41 -23.34 19.46
C LYS A 47 6.00 -22.23 18.59
N GLU A 48 5.49 -22.07 17.38
CA GLU A 48 5.95 -21.02 16.47
C GLU A 48 5.62 -19.63 17.00
N LYS A 49 4.41 -19.46 17.54
CA LYS A 49 4.00 -18.23 18.19
C LYS A 49 4.89 -17.87 19.36
N GLU A 50 5.24 -18.84 20.20
CA GLU A 50 6.11 -18.65 21.36
C GLU A 50 7.54 -18.26 20.93
N LEU A 51 8.10 -18.91 19.90
CA LEU A 51 9.42 -18.57 19.37
C LEU A 51 9.49 -17.13 18.83
N LEU A 52 8.46 -16.68 18.11
CA LEU A 52 8.35 -15.31 17.62
C LEU A 52 8.19 -14.32 18.79
N ASN A 53 7.36 -14.62 19.78
CA ASN A 53 7.21 -13.79 20.97
C ASN A 53 8.53 -13.59 21.69
N GLN A 54 9.26 -14.64 22.00
CA GLN A 54 10.56 -14.57 22.67
C GLN A 54 11.57 -13.75 21.87
N LYS A 55 11.60 -13.94 20.54
CA LYS A 55 12.47 -13.17 19.64
C LYS A 55 12.15 -11.68 19.70
N LEU A 56 10.89 -11.31 19.60
CA LEU A 56 10.44 -9.91 19.54
C LEU A 56 10.56 -9.21 20.90
N ILE A 57 10.26 -9.91 22.00
CA ILE A 57 10.47 -9.38 23.37
C ILE A 57 11.97 -9.07 23.57
N LYS A 58 12.85 -10.01 23.24
CA LYS A 58 14.29 -9.79 23.35
C LYS A 58 14.78 -8.63 22.48
N PHE A 59 14.17 -8.45 21.33
CA PHE A 59 14.47 -7.33 20.44
C PHE A 59 14.03 -6.00 21.06
N GLU A 60 12.81 -5.92 21.59
CA GLU A 60 12.31 -4.74 22.29
C GLU A 60 13.17 -4.38 23.49
N ASP A 61 13.54 -5.35 24.32
CA ASP A 61 14.42 -5.16 25.50
C ASP A 61 15.75 -4.50 25.10
N SER A 62 16.29 -4.85 23.93
CA SER A 62 17.61 -4.36 23.49
C SER A 62 17.56 -3.05 22.70
N THR A 63 16.45 -2.76 22.02
CA THR A 63 16.33 -1.61 21.09
C THR A 63 15.27 -0.62 21.48
N SER A 64 14.38 -1.02 22.38
CA SER A 64 13.14 -0.32 22.73
C SER A 64 12.14 -0.19 21.57
N THR A 65 12.38 -0.82 20.43
CA THR A 65 11.47 -0.80 19.26
C THR A 65 10.48 -1.94 19.38
N GLU A 66 9.18 -1.62 19.34
CA GLU A 66 8.10 -2.60 19.40
C GLU A 66 7.72 -3.04 17.99
N ILE A 67 7.75 -4.34 17.70
CA ILE A 67 7.25 -4.93 16.47
C ILE A 67 6.09 -5.85 16.83
N GLU A 68 4.90 -5.54 16.37
CA GLU A 68 3.69 -6.31 16.57
C GLU A 68 3.29 -7.05 15.31
N VAL A 69 3.20 -8.37 15.38
CA VAL A 69 2.69 -9.22 14.30
C VAL A 69 1.22 -9.51 14.58
N VAL A 70 0.34 -9.03 13.71
CA VAL A 70 -1.11 -9.20 13.82
C VAL A 70 -1.59 -10.07 12.68
N ILE A 71 -2.21 -11.21 12.99
CA ILE A 71 -2.73 -12.16 12.01
C ILE A 71 -4.23 -12.26 12.21
N ILE A 72 -4.99 -11.84 11.19
CA ILE A 72 -6.45 -11.84 11.20
C ILE A 72 -6.99 -12.67 10.02
N PRO A 73 -8.20 -13.22 10.12
CA PRO A 73 -8.82 -13.92 9.00
C PRO A 73 -9.04 -12.98 7.79
N SER A 74 -9.71 -11.85 8.00
CA SER A 74 -10.08 -10.92 6.93
C SER A 74 -10.16 -9.50 7.41
N THR A 75 -9.84 -8.54 6.53
CA THR A 75 -10.04 -7.09 6.74
C THR A 75 -11.51 -6.68 6.66
N LYS A 76 -12.40 -7.58 6.24
CA LYS A 76 -13.82 -7.31 5.95
C LYS A 76 -14.02 -6.20 4.91
N GLY A 77 -13.10 -6.10 3.96
CA GLY A 77 -13.15 -5.11 2.88
C GLY A 77 -12.57 -3.74 3.25
N GLU A 78 -12.00 -3.57 4.44
CA GLU A 78 -11.24 -2.37 4.77
C GLU A 78 -9.86 -2.39 4.08
N ASP A 79 -9.31 -1.20 3.81
CA ASP A 79 -7.92 -1.07 3.35
C ASP A 79 -6.96 -1.57 4.43
N ILE A 80 -6.07 -2.49 4.05
CA ILE A 80 -5.18 -3.16 4.99
C ILE A 80 -4.17 -2.20 5.64
N ASN A 81 -3.72 -1.15 4.93
CA ASN A 81 -2.78 -0.17 5.49
C ASN A 81 -3.47 0.69 6.54
N PHE A 82 -4.71 1.09 6.24
CA PHE A 82 -5.52 1.82 7.19
C PHE A 82 -5.81 0.98 8.44
N LEU A 83 -6.15 -0.30 8.26
CA LEU A 83 -6.42 -1.20 9.38
C LEU A 83 -5.17 -1.45 10.23
N ALA A 84 -4.00 -1.66 9.61
CA ALA A 84 -2.73 -1.82 10.32
C ALA A 84 -2.37 -0.55 11.12
N THR A 85 -2.55 0.62 10.53
CA THR A 85 -2.37 1.90 11.23
C THR A 85 -3.31 2.04 12.43
N ARG A 86 -4.58 1.63 12.28
CA ARG A 86 -5.57 1.64 13.37
C ARG A 86 -5.19 0.67 14.49
N PHE A 87 -4.66 -0.52 14.18
CA PHE A 87 -4.12 -1.44 15.19
C PHE A 87 -3.02 -0.77 16.00
N GLY A 88 -2.05 -0.17 15.32
CA GLY A 88 -0.94 0.55 15.97
C GLY A 88 -1.42 1.66 16.90
N GLN A 89 -2.38 2.45 16.45
CA GLN A 89 -2.95 3.54 17.27
C GLN A 89 -3.83 3.04 18.42
N THR A 90 -4.70 2.05 18.16
CA THR A 90 -5.66 1.55 19.15
C THR A 90 -4.96 0.80 20.29
N TRP A 91 -3.95 0.01 19.96
CA TRP A 91 -3.18 -0.73 20.96
C TRP A 91 -2.01 0.08 21.53
N GLY A 92 -1.71 1.23 20.91
CA GLY A 92 -0.62 2.10 21.35
C GLY A 92 0.73 1.46 21.20
N ILE A 93 0.99 0.85 20.02
CA ILE A 93 2.26 0.16 19.72
C ILE A 93 3.36 1.20 19.55
N GLY A 94 4.52 0.93 20.19
CA GLY A 94 5.62 1.90 20.29
C GLY A 94 5.52 2.79 21.53
N LYS A 95 6.65 3.37 21.91
CA LYS A 95 6.74 4.21 23.11
C LYS A 95 6.17 5.60 22.83
N LYS A 96 5.35 6.08 23.78
CA LYS A 96 4.75 7.40 23.73
C LYS A 96 5.81 8.48 23.55
N GLY A 97 5.62 9.32 22.52
CA GLY A 97 6.53 10.44 22.24
C GLY A 97 7.85 10.03 21.57
N VAL A 98 8.08 8.72 21.39
CA VAL A 98 9.20 8.20 20.59
C VAL A 98 8.71 7.71 19.24
N ASP A 99 7.51 7.12 19.16
CA ASP A 99 6.85 6.62 17.94
C ASP A 99 7.67 5.52 17.21
N ASN A 100 8.22 4.60 17.99
CA ASN A 100 9.12 3.53 17.52
C ASN A 100 8.43 2.17 17.36
N GLY A 101 7.14 2.16 17.07
CA GLY A 101 6.36 0.96 16.84
C GLY A 101 6.34 0.53 15.36
N VAL A 102 6.18 -0.76 15.11
CA VAL A 102 5.92 -1.35 13.79
C VAL A 102 4.77 -2.33 13.91
N VAL A 103 3.80 -2.25 13.00
CA VAL A 103 2.72 -3.21 12.85
C VAL A 103 2.92 -3.99 11.57
N PHE A 104 3.03 -5.31 11.70
CA PHE A 104 3.05 -6.27 10.59
C PHE A 104 1.71 -7.01 10.58
N LEU A 105 0.77 -6.54 9.75
CA LEU A 105 -0.59 -7.10 9.64
C LEU A 105 -0.69 -8.07 8.47
N ILE A 106 -1.30 -9.23 8.73
CA ILE A 106 -1.54 -10.29 7.74
C ILE A 106 -3.03 -10.63 7.78
N ALA A 107 -3.72 -10.54 6.63
CA ALA A 107 -5.10 -10.97 6.43
C ALA A 107 -5.11 -12.23 5.56
N THR A 108 -5.36 -13.38 6.20
CA THR A 108 -5.11 -14.70 5.59
C THR A 108 -6.08 -15.05 4.47
N GLU A 109 -7.37 -14.74 4.62
CA GLU A 109 -8.42 -15.00 3.62
C GLU A 109 -8.33 -14.03 2.44
N ASP A 110 -7.98 -12.76 2.73
CA ASP A 110 -7.83 -11.71 1.72
C ASP A 110 -6.49 -11.81 0.99
N ARG A 111 -5.55 -12.60 1.50
CA ARG A 111 -4.17 -12.74 1.00
C ARG A 111 -3.47 -11.40 0.92
N GLN A 112 -3.57 -10.60 1.95
CA GLN A 112 -3.00 -9.28 2.03
C GLN A 112 -2.06 -9.14 3.22
N ILE A 113 -1.03 -8.32 3.02
CA ILE A 113 -0.01 -7.98 4.02
C ILE A 113 0.13 -6.48 4.08
N SER A 114 0.34 -5.94 5.27
CA SER A 114 0.77 -4.55 5.45
C SER A 114 1.82 -4.44 6.54
N ILE A 115 2.81 -3.62 6.30
CA ILE A 115 3.81 -3.20 7.29
C ILE A 115 3.65 -1.68 7.45
N GLN A 116 3.28 -1.26 8.65
CA GLN A 116 3.13 0.16 8.99
C GLN A 116 4.06 0.50 10.14
N GLN A 117 4.72 1.64 10.06
CA GLN A 117 5.72 2.07 11.04
C GLN A 117 5.37 3.42 11.67
N GLY A 118 5.86 3.60 12.89
CA GLY A 118 5.87 4.88 13.58
C GLY A 118 6.98 5.79 13.06
N ARG A 119 6.85 7.09 13.33
CA ARG A 119 7.72 8.13 12.77
C ARG A 119 9.21 7.97 13.09
N ALA A 120 9.55 7.45 14.27
CA ALA A 120 10.95 7.31 14.66
C ALA A 120 11.74 6.31 13.82
N VAL A 121 11.07 5.27 13.33
CA VAL A 121 11.71 4.22 12.54
C VAL A 121 11.58 4.44 11.02
N GLU A 122 10.75 5.39 10.59
CA GLU A 122 10.51 5.70 9.18
C GLU A 122 11.79 6.05 8.40
N LYS A 123 12.76 6.70 9.05
CA LYS A 123 14.05 7.03 8.45
C LYS A 123 14.85 5.81 8.00
N TYR A 124 14.62 4.64 8.59
CA TYR A 124 15.29 3.39 8.28
C TYR A 124 14.35 2.39 7.61
N LEU A 125 13.15 2.21 8.14
CA LEU A 125 12.10 1.39 7.57
C LEU A 125 11.19 2.27 6.70
N THR A 126 11.70 2.64 5.52
CA THR A 126 10.91 3.42 4.55
C THR A 126 9.87 2.54 3.86
N ALA A 127 8.88 3.14 3.17
CA ALA A 127 7.91 2.38 2.37
C ALA A 127 8.58 1.48 1.34
N SER A 128 9.69 1.93 0.73
CA SER A 128 10.46 1.11 -0.22
C SER A 128 11.10 -0.10 0.44
N VAL A 129 11.67 0.05 1.63
CA VAL A 129 12.27 -1.06 2.41
C VAL A 129 11.18 -2.03 2.85
N ALA A 130 10.06 -1.53 3.38
CA ALA A 130 8.93 -2.36 3.77
C ALA A 130 8.36 -3.14 2.57
N GLY A 131 8.22 -2.50 1.41
CA GLY A 131 7.80 -3.15 0.17
C GLY A 131 8.76 -4.27 -0.27
N GLN A 132 10.07 -4.04 -0.20
CA GLN A 132 11.06 -5.08 -0.53
C GLN A 132 11.00 -6.27 0.42
N ILE A 133 10.83 -6.04 1.72
CA ILE A 133 10.66 -7.11 2.70
C ILE A 133 9.42 -7.96 2.34
N ILE A 134 8.30 -7.30 2.01
CA ILE A 134 7.08 -7.99 1.61
C ILE A 134 7.30 -8.80 0.33
N ASP A 135 7.79 -8.16 -0.73
CA ASP A 135 7.83 -8.72 -2.07
C ASP A 135 8.88 -9.83 -2.23
N TYR A 136 10.05 -9.67 -1.61
CA TYR A 136 11.17 -10.59 -1.82
C TYR A 136 11.33 -11.64 -0.72
N LEU A 137 10.93 -11.35 0.51
CA LEU A 137 11.12 -12.27 1.63
C LEU A 137 9.82 -12.98 2.04
N ILE A 138 8.71 -12.24 2.18
CA ILE A 138 7.49 -12.79 2.74
C ILE A 138 6.62 -13.48 1.68
N ILE A 139 6.26 -12.77 0.60
CA ILE A 139 5.34 -13.27 -0.43
C ILE A 139 5.80 -14.59 -1.07
N PRO A 140 7.08 -14.80 -1.42
CA PRO A 140 7.52 -16.05 -2.01
C PRO A 140 7.33 -17.27 -1.09
N LYS A 141 7.47 -17.08 0.22
CA LYS A 141 7.21 -18.13 1.22
C LYS A 141 5.72 -18.42 1.37
N PHE A 142 4.92 -17.35 1.44
CA PHE A 142 3.46 -17.48 1.57
C PHE A 142 2.83 -18.19 0.36
N ARG A 143 3.32 -17.92 -0.85
CA ARG A 143 2.90 -18.67 -2.05
C ARG A 143 3.23 -20.15 -2.02
N GLN A 144 4.24 -20.55 -1.24
CA GLN A 144 4.61 -21.95 -1.00
C GLN A 144 3.89 -22.57 0.21
N GLY A 145 3.02 -21.82 0.91
CA GLY A 145 2.37 -22.25 2.14
C GLY A 145 3.28 -22.28 3.38
N LYS A 146 4.48 -21.69 3.28
CA LYS A 146 5.49 -21.65 4.35
C LYS A 146 5.26 -20.41 5.23
N TRP A 147 4.16 -20.45 5.97
CA TRP A 147 3.68 -19.27 6.71
C TRP A 147 4.66 -18.79 7.78
N TYR A 148 5.06 -19.71 8.67
CA TYR A 148 5.99 -19.39 9.74
C TYR A 148 7.33 -18.88 9.20
N GLU A 149 7.91 -19.56 8.21
CA GLU A 149 9.18 -19.15 7.60
C GLU A 149 9.09 -17.72 7.02
N GLY A 150 7.99 -17.41 6.30
CA GLY A 150 7.80 -16.08 5.73
C GLY A 150 7.63 -14.99 6.81
N ILE A 151 6.92 -15.29 7.89
CA ILE A 151 6.77 -14.36 9.02
C ILE A 151 8.11 -14.19 9.73
N ASP A 152 8.84 -15.26 9.99
CA ASP A 152 10.12 -15.22 10.69
C ASP A 152 11.20 -14.47 9.90
N GLU A 153 11.32 -14.71 8.59
CA GLU A 153 12.20 -13.95 7.70
C GLU A 153 11.80 -12.46 7.63
N GLY A 154 10.51 -12.19 7.52
CA GLY A 154 9.98 -10.82 7.55
C GLY A 154 10.30 -10.09 8.86
N VAL A 155 10.10 -10.75 10.00
CA VAL A 155 10.44 -10.22 11.32
C VAL A 155 11.93 -9.95 11.44
N ASN A 156 12.80 -10.87 11.00
CA ASN A 156 14.26 -10.67 11.04
C ASN A 156 14.65 -9.45 10.19
N ALA A 157 14.11 -9.33 8.98
CA ALA A 157 14.35 -8.20 8.11
C ALA A 157 13.83 -6.87 8.70
N LEU A 158 12.67 -6.87 9.36
CA LEU A 158 12.14 -5.71 10.08
C LEU A 158 13.06 -5.29 11.24
N MET A 159 13.57 -6.26 12.01
CA MET A 159 14.53 -6.01 13.09
C MET A 159 15.82 -5.36 12.57
N GLU A 160 16.34 -5.83 11.44
CA GLU A 160 17.51 -5.24 10.78
C GLU A 160 17.21 -3.84 10.21
N ALA A 161 16.06 -3.71 9.54
CA ALA A 161 15.65 -2.45 8.93
C ALA A 161 15.47 -1.34 9.96
N THR A 162 14.79 -1.61 11.07
CA THR A 162 14.58 -0.60 12.13
C THR A 162 15.89 -0.14 12.78
N GLN A 163 16.97 -0.93 12.67
CA GLN A 163 18.32 -0.58 13.11
C GLN A 163 19.19 0.07 12.01
N GLY A 164 18.64 0.22 10.80
CA GLY A 164 19.40 0.72 9.65
C GLY A 164 20.43 -0.25 9.09
N LYS A 165 20.30 -1.55 9.41
CA LYS A 165 21.24 -2.61 8.98
C LYS A 165 20.73 -3.40 7.78
N PHE A 166 19.47 -3.27 7.41
CA PHE A 166 18.89 -3.95 6.26
C PHE A 166 19.55 -3.48 4.97
N LYS A 167 20.02 -4.42 4.17
CA LYS A 167 20.56 -4.14 2.84
C LYS A 167 19.44 -4.42 1.84
N PRO A 168 18.90 -3.38 1.17
CA PRO A 168 17.93 -3.56 0.10
C PRO A 168 18.48 -4.52 -0.95
N GLN A 169 17.66 -5.44 -1.41
CA GLN A 169 18.00 -6.21 -2.59
C GLN A 169 17.96 -5.24 -3.77
N GLU A 170 19.08 -5.06 -4.45
CA GLU A 170 19.07 -4.40 -5.75
C GLU A 170 18.16 -5.25 -6.65
N LYS A 171 17.11 -4.62 -7.20
CA LYS A 171 16.42 -5.24 -8.32
C LYS A 171 17.52 -5.53 -9.35
N GLU A 172 17.75 -6.78 -9.67
CA GLU A 172 18.24 -7.09 -11.00
C GLU A 172 17.18 -6.51 -11.93
N GLU A 173 17.38 -5.28 -12.37
CA GLU A 173 16.66 -4.75 -13.52
C GLU A 173 16.94 -5.77 -14.60
N GLY A 174 15.95 -6.63 -14.87
CA GLY A 174 16.08 -7.64 -15.92
C GLY A 174 16.50 -6.87 -17.15
N GLU A 175 17.77 -6.99 -17.53
CA GLU A 175 18.28 -6.36 -18.73
C GLU A 175 17.33 -6.78 -19.84
N VAL A 176 16.52 -5.82 -20.29
CA VAL A 176 15.68 -6.06 -21.46
C VAL A 176 16.68 -6.45 -22.55
N PRO A 177 16.67 -7.71 -23.03
CA PRO A 177 17.68 -8.15 -24.00
C PRO A 177 17.75 -7.10 -25.09
N ALA A 178 18.95 -6.62 -25.43
CA ALA A 178 19.12 -5.53 -26.40
C ALA A 178 18.32 -5.79 -27.69
N MET A 179 18.16 -7.06 -28.07
CA MET A 179 17.27 -7.50 -29.14
C MET A 179 15.80 -7.18 -28.91
N ALA A 180 15.29 -7.29 -27.67
CA ALA A 180 13.89 -6.98 -27.37
C ALA A 180 13.67 -5.46 -27.38
N ALA A 181 14.62 -4.66 -26.90
CA ALA A 181 14.57 -3.20 -26.97
C ALA A 181 14.55 -2.72 -28.43
N VAL A 182 15.42 -3.31 -29.28
CA VAL A 182 15.44 -3.03 -30.73
C VAL A 182 14.11 -3.41 -31.39
N LEU A 183 13.53 -4.55 -31.03
CA LEU A 183 12.27 -5.03 -31.59
C LEU A 183 11.10 -4.08 -31.20
N ILE A 184 11.07 -3.59 -29.96
CA ILE A 184 10.07 -2.60 -29.52
C ILE A 184 10.20 -1.30 -30.33
N ILE A 185 11.44 -0.82 -30.55
CA ILE A 185 11.68 0.39 -31.34
C ILE A 185 11.23 0.18 -32.80
N VAL A 186 11.55 -0.96 -33.40
CA VAL A 186 11.14 -1.29 -34.80
C VAL A 186 9.60 -1.35 -34.90
N VAL A 187 8.93 -2.01 -33.94
CA VAL A 187 7.46 -2.07 -33.90
C VAL A 187 6.86 -0.66 -33.77
N PHE A 188 7.44 0.18 -32.90
CA PHE A 188 7.00 1.55 -32.74
C PHE A 188 7.14 2.37 -34.02
N ILE A 189 8.29 2.24 -34.74
CA ILE A 189 8.52 2.92 -36.02
C ILE A 189 7.52 2.42 -37.07
N VAL A 190 7.26 1.11 -37.15
CA VAL A 190 6.28 0.55 -38.10
C VAL A 190 4.87 1.08 -37.80
N ILE A 191 4.46 1.13 -36.53
CA ILE A 191 3.17 1.72 -36.14
C ILE A 191 3.09 3.19 -36.55
N MET A 192 4.15 3.98 -36.30
CA MET A 192 4.22 5.39 -36.70
C MET A 192 4.07 5.56 -38.22
N ILE A 193 4.78 4.73 -39.01
CA ILE A 193 4.67 4.75 -40.49
C ILE A 193 3.25 4.41 -40.93
N ILE A 194 2.61 3.41 -40.29
CA ILE A 194 1.23 3.03 -40.58
C ILE A 194 0.28 4.18 -40.25
N LEU A 195 0.43 4.82 -39.11
CA LEU A 195 -0.39 5.97 -38.71
C LEU A 195 -0.23 7.16 -39.65
N ILE A 196 1.00 7.46 -40.09
CA ILE A 196 1.27 8.51 -41.09
C ILE A 196 0.65 8.17 -42.43
N LYS A 197 0.77 6.91 -42.88
CA LYS A 197 0.31 6.47 -44.20
C LYS A 197 -1.22 6.29 -44.29
N TYR A 198 -1.86 5.92 -43.17
CA TYR A 198 -3.33 5.66 -43.12
C TYR A 198 -4.11 6.71 -42.32
N GLY A 199 -3.42 7.61 -41.58
CA GLY A 199 -4.05 8.71 -40.83
C GLY A 199 -4.60 9.84 -41.73
N ASP A 200 -4.27 9.85 -43.04
CA ASP A 200 -4.65 10.94 -43.95
C ASP A 200 -5.93 10.67 -44.81
N LYS A 201 -6.81 9.78 -44.30
CA LYS A 201 -8.14 9.57 -44.95
C LYS A 201 -9.27 9.83 -43.98
N GLY A 202 -9.47 11.08 -43.62
CA GLY A 202 -10.67 11.43 -42.84
C GLY A 202 -10.82 12.91 -42.53
N GLY A 203 -11.45 13.66 -43.42
CA GLY A 203 -12.16 14.85 -43.04
C GLY A 203 -11.50 16.18 -43.35
N GLY A 204 -11.78 16.73 -44.53
CA GLY A 204 -11.56 18.13 -44.84
C GLY A 204 -12.27 19.03 -43.83
N GLY A 205 -11.53 19.85 -43.17
CA GLY A 205 -11.96 20.99 -42.35
C GLY A 205 -11.08 22.17 -42.66
N ARG A 206 -11.58 23.05 -43.52
CA ARG A 206 -10.99 24.32 -43.99
C ARG A 206 -10.83 25.24 -42.79
N GLY A 207 -9.63 25.74 -42.51
CA GLY A 207 -9.44 26.81 -41.51
C GLY A 207 -7.98 27.08 -41.16
N GLY A 208 -7.39 28.06 -41.86
CA GLY A 208 -6.46 29.04 -41.37
C GLY A 208 -5.17 28.55 -40.71
N GLY A 209 -4.06 28.75 -41.41
CA GLY A 209 -2.72 28.60 -40.91
C GLY A 209 -2.44 29.46 -39.68
N TYR A 210 -1.43 29.04 -38.96
CA TYR A 210 -0.38 29.87 -38.43
C TYR A 210 0.73 28.97 -37.90
N ASN A 211 1.86 28.99 -38.61
CA ASN A 211 3.16 28.62 -38.05
C ASN A 211 3.48 29.59 -36.94
N THR A 212 3.84 29.10 -35.78
CA THR A 212 4.92 29.73 -35.01
C THR A 212 5.19 28.87 -33.75
N PHE A 213 6.36 28.30 -33.77
CA PHE A 213 7.09 27.89 -32.57
C PHE A 213 7.66 29.16 -31.95
N ASP A 214 6.88 30.00 -31.35
CA ASP A 214 7.37 31.11 -30.52
C ASP A 214 6.16 31.76 -29.86
N ASP A 215 5.87 31.31 -28.66
CA ASP A 215 5.25 32.17 -27.65
C ASP A 215 5.35 31.46 -26.28
N VAL A 216 6.54 31.50 -25.72
CA VAL A 216 6.70 31.35 -24.27
C VAL A 216 6.31 32.69 -23.64
N ILE A 217 5.06 32.79 -23.24
CA ILE A 217 4.62 33.98 -22.48
C ILE A 217 5.10 33.81 -21.03
N ILE A 218 6.19 34.50 -20.72
CA ILE A 218 6.66 34.66 -19.35
C ILE A 218 5.82 35.75 -18.71
N THR A 219 4.82 35.36 -17.92
CA THR A 219 4.10 36.31 -17.08
C THR A 219 4.94 36.67 -15.85
N ARG A 220 4.88 37.94 -15.47
CA ARG A 220 5.66 38.60 -14.39
C ARG A 220 5.51 37.96 -13.00
N ARG A 221 4.88 36.81 -12.85
CA ARG A 221 4.62 36.07 -11.59
C ARG A 221 5.15 34.65 -11.56
N GLY A 222 6.03 34.24 -12.47
CA GLY A 222 6.78 32.99 -12.33
C GLY A 222 5.93 31.70 -12.31
N ARG A 223 4.74 31.69 -12.90
CA ARG A 223 3.94 30.47 -13.12
C ARG A 223 3.97 30.13 -14.59
N SER A 224 4.71 29.08 -14.94
CA SER A 224 4.63 28.47 -16.26
C SER A 224 3.40 27.56 -16.31
N SER A 225 2.41 27.88 -17.15
CA SER A 225 1.35 26.97 -17.51
C SER A 225 1.71 26.34 -18.85
N PHE A 226 1.90 25.03 -18.88
CA PHE A 226 2.00 24.27 -20.13
C PHE A 226 0.59 23.98 -20.65
N PRO A 227 0.25 24.39 -21.88
CA PRO A 227 -0.95 23.90 -22.54
C PRO A 227 -0.63 22.58 -23.24
N GLY A 228 -1.30 21.52 -22.86
CA GLY A 228 -1.34 20.30 -23.67
C GLY A 228 -0.98 19.03 -22.95
N THR A 229 -1.96 18.51 -22.24
CA THR A 229 -1.96 17.12 -21.78
C THR A 229 -2.35 16.24 -22.97
N PHE A 230 -1.39 15.59 -23.61
CA PHE A 230 -1.71 14.66 -24.71
C PHE A 230 -1.97 13.22 -24.25
N TRP A 231 -1.67 12.90 -23.01
CA TRP A 231 -2.02 11.60 -22.40
C TRP A 231 -2.66 11.87 -21.06
N GLY A 232 -3.99 11.76 -21.04
CA GLY A 232 -4.78 11.86 -19.82
C GLY A 232 -4.61 10.62 -18.95
N PHE A 233 -3.50 10.54 -18.24
CA PHE A 233 -3.51 9.79 -16.98
C PHE A 233 -4.14 10.72 -15.95
N PRO A 234 -5.14 10.27 -15.18
CA PRO A 234 -5.57 11.03 -14.04
C PRO A 234 -4.38 11.05 -13.07
N SER A 235 -3.62 12.14 -13.09
CA SER A 235 -2.75 12.50 -11.99
C SER A 235 -3.66 12.68 -10.78
N SER A 236 -3.76 11.66 -9.96
CA SER A 236 -4.22 11.76 -8.60
C SER A 236 -3.20 12.63 -7.87
N GLY A 237 -3.30 13.93 -8.08
CA GLY A 237 -2.67 14.95 -7.29
C GLY A 237 -3.39 15.01 -5.96
N GLY A 238 -3.16 14.03 -5.10
CA GLY A 238 -3.45 14.10 -3.70
C GLY A 238 -2.48 15.07 -3.06
N GLY A 239 -2.73 16.35 -3.13
CA GLY A 239 -2.23 17.33 -2.20
C GLY A 239 -2.88 17.05 -0.86
N GLY A 240 -2.41 16.04 -0.15
CA GLY A 240 -2.73 15.79 1.23
C GLY A 240 -2.03 16.85 2.07
N SER A 241 -2.72 17.94 2.34
CA SER A 241 -2.48 18.74 3.52
C SER A 241 -2.52 17.80 4.70
N GLY A 242 -1.36 17.58 5.36
CA GLY A 242 -1.24 16.77 6.54
C GLY A 242 -2.03 17.35 7.69
N GLY A 243 -3.28 16.96 7.80
CA GLY A 243 -4.00 16.96 9.05
C GLY A 243 -3.54 15.73 9.82
N GLY A 244 -2.57 15.89 10.72
CA GLY A 244 -2.24 14.87 11.68
C GLY A 244 -3.48 14.53 12.48
N PHE A 245 -4.01 13.32 12.35
CA PHE A 245 -4.95 12.75 13.28
C PHE A 245 -4.24 12.69 14.63
N GLY A 246 -4.60 13.61 15.54
CA GLY A 246 -4.15 13.59 16.91
C GLY A 246 -4.60 12.28 17.54
N GLY A 247 -3.67 11.35 17.70
CA GLY A 247 -3.93 10.07 18.32
C GLY A 247 -4.41 10.29 19.74
N PHE A 248 -5.56 9.74 20.06
CA PHE A 248 -6.09 9.70 21.43
C PHE A 248 -5.24 8.74 22.28
N GLY A 249 -4.46 9.29 23.18
CA GLY A 249 -4.08 8.64 24.44
C GLY A 249 -3.06 7.51 24.38
N GLY A 250 -1.79 7.82 24.31
CA GLY A 250 -0.74 7.04 24.94
C GLY A 250 0.11 6.15 24.06
N GLY A 251 -0.13 6.05 22.76
CA GLY A 251 0.70 5.28 21.82
C GLY A 251 1.45 6.14 20.84
N GLY A 252 2.41 5.55 20.15
CA GLY A 252 3.13 6.20 19.08
C GLY A 252 2.20 6.61 17.93
N THR A 253 2.58 7.65 17.19
CA THR A 253 1.85 8.07 16.00
C THR A 253 2.39 7.33 14.79
N PHE A 254 1.50 6.76 13.98
CA PHE A 254 1.82 6.11 12.72
C PHE A 254 1.65 7.11 11.57
N GLY A 255 2.70 7.26 10.75
CA GLY A 255 2.74 8.25 9.68
C GLY A 255 2.07 7.82 8.37
N GLY A 256 1.61 6.57 8.24
CA GLY A 256 1.06 6.03 7.00
C GLY A 256 2.10 5.82 5.89
N GLY A 257 3.39 5.84 6.22
CA GLY A 257 4.52 5.67 5.31
C GLY A 257 4.90 4.20 5.05
N GLY A 258 4.03 3.25 5.34
CA GLY A 258 4.28 1.81 5.18
C GLY A 258 4.08 1.28 3.75
N ALA A 259 4.11 -0.04 3.62
CA ALA A 259 3.85 -0.75 2.38
C ALA A 259 2.86 -1.89 2.58
N SER A 260 2.21 -2.30 1.50
CA SER A 260 1.36 -3.48 1.46
C SER A 260 1.58 -4.29 0.20
N GLY A 261 1.23 -5.56 0.25
CA GLY A 261 1.30 -6.49 -0.86
C GLY A 261 0.28 -7.60 -0.74
N GLY A 262 0.21 -8.46 -1.77
CA GLY A 262 -0.67 -9.63 -1.81
C GLY A 262 0.02 -10.84 -2.43
N TRP A 263 -0.43 -12.07 -2.09
CA TRP A 263 0.15 -13.32 -2.59
C TRP A 263 -0.86 -14.26 -3.27
#